data_eaae4024b54d69acff2385ca88b2020c
#
_entry.id   eaae4024b54d69acff2385ca88b2020c
#
_cell.length_a   1.000
_cell.length_b   1.000
_cell.length_c   1.000
_cell.angle_alpha   90.00
_cell.angle_beta   90.00
_cell.angle_gamma   90.00
#
_symmetry.space_group_name_H-M   'P 1'
#
loop_
_entity.id
_entity.type
_entity.pdbx_description
1 polymer ?
#
loop_
_entity_poly.entity_id
_entity_poly.type
_entity_poly.pdbx_seq_one_letter_code
_entity_poly.pdbx_strand_id
1 'polypeptide(L)'
;MSDFKKINPSAINESVFDLIGKDWALVTSGNSDKFNTMTISWGGAGIMWGKPVAFTFIRPQRYTFEFIENNDYYTMSFFDEKYRDALKLCGSKSGRDIDKVAETGLTPAFTEDGIPYFAEAKLVLVCKKMYAQFLNSESIVDNDLSLIHI
;
A
#
# COMPACT_ATOMS: atom_id res chain seq x y z
N MET A 1 -17.88 6.96 11.62
CA MET A 1 -16.78 7.89 11.87
C MET A 1 -15.53 7.08 12.13
N SER A 2 -14.44 7.37 11.47
CA SER A 2 -13.18 6.66 11.69
C SER A 2 -12.57 7.15 13.02
N ASP A 3 -12.21 6.21 13.89
CA ASP A 3 -11.53 6.49 15.17
C ASP A 3 -10.04 6.82 14.98
N PHE A 4 -9.60 7.05 13.75
CA PHE A 4 -8.21 7.36 13.45
C PHE A 4 -7.80 8.73 13.97
N LYS A 5 -6.67 8.72 14.66
CA LYS A 5 -6.00 9.93 15.11
C LYS A 5 -4.74 10.16 14.27
N LYS A 6 -4.59 11.39 13.78
CA LYS A 6 -3.36 11.78 13.07
C LYS A 6 -2.20 11.82 14.06
N ILE A 7 -1.11 11.15 13.72
CA ILE A 7 0.12 11.14 14.51
C ILE A 7 1.31 11.58 13.65
N ASN A 8 2.39 12.00 14.32
CA ASN A 8 3.66 12.25 13.64
C ASN A 8 4.27 10.88 13.22
N PRO A 9 4.81 10.74 12.02
CA PRO A 9 5.49 9.50 11.61
C PRO A 9 6.57 9.01 12.59
N SER A 10 7.26 9.92 13.27
CA SER A 10 8.26 9.55 14.30
C SER A 10 7.66 8.87 15.54
N ALA A 11 6.35 8.93 15.73
CA ALA A 11 5.65 8.24 16.82
C ALA A 11 5.30 6.77 16.50
N ILE A 12 5.62 6.29 15.30
CA ILE A 12 5.45 4.89 14.92
C ILE A 12 6.54 4.07 15.63
N ASN A 13 6.12 3.22 16.55
CA ASN A 13 7.03 2.40 17.37
C ASN A 13 7.24 0.99 16.85
N GLU A 14 6.42 0.53 15.89
CA GLU A 14 6.58 -0.79 15.29
C GLU A 14 7.75 -0.79 14.31
N SER A 15 8.47 -1.92 14.25
CA SER A 15 9.53 -2.11 13.26
C SER A 15 8.94 -2.04 11.85
N VAL A 16 9.53 -1.19 10.99
CA VAL A 16 9.12 -1.12 9.59
C VAL A 16 9.38 -2.44 8.85
N PHE A 17 10.39 -3.21 9.26
CA PHE A 17 10.67 -4.53 8.70
C PHE A 17 9.54 -5.51 9.01
N ASP A 18 8.98 -5.47 10.22
CA ASP A 18 7.84 -6.30 10.58
C ASP A 18 6.55 -5.82 9.92
N LEU A 19 6.31 -4.51 9.89
CA LEU A 19 5.13 -3.94 9.23
C LEU A 19 5.06 -4.33 7.74
N ILE A 20 6.16 -4.23 7.02
CA ILE A 20 6.20 -4.53 5.58
C ILE A 20 6.37 -6.02 5.33
N GLY A 21 7.37 -6.66 5.93
CA GLY A 21 7.77 -8.03 5.60
C GLY A 21 6.93 -9.11 6.25
N LYS A 22 6.36 -8.83 7.41
CA LYS A 22 5.56 -9.78 8.20
C LYS A 22 4.07 -9.51 8.13
N ASP A 23 3.66 -8.29 8.49
CA ASP A 23 2.25 -7.92 8.57
C ASP A 23 1.67 -7.70 7.18
N TRP A 24 2.49 -7.21 6.24
CA TRP A 24 2.12 -6.76 4.93
C TRP A 24 1.24 -5.50 4.99
N ALA A 25 0.95 -4.92 3.85
CA ALA A 25 0.05 -3.77 3.76
C ALA A 25 -0.87 -3.89 2.55
N LEU A 26 -2.02 -3.24 2.63
CA LEU A 26 -2.82 -2.91 1.46
C LEU A 26 -2.39 -1.55 0.94
N VAL A 27 -1.89 -1.51 -0.28
CA VAL A 27 -1.69 -0.26 -1.03
C VAL A 27 -2.98 0.04 -1.78
N THR A 28 -3.53 1.22 -1.54
CA THR A 28 -4.82 1.63 -2.10
C THR A 28 -4.68 3.00 -2.75
N SER A 29 -5.22 3.15 -3.95
CA SER A 29 -5.23 4.42 -4.67
C SER A 29 -6.52 4.58 -5.47
N GLY A 30 -6.89 5.82 -5.72
CA GLY A 30 -8.13 6.19 -6.38
C GLY A 30 -8.86 7.29 -5.61
N ASN A 31 -10.18 7.28 -5.71
CA ASN A 31 -11.06 8.22 -5.03
C ASN A 31 -12.36 7.54 -4.59
N SER A 32 -13.32 8.30 -4.07
CA SER A 32 -14.61 7.76 -3.61
C SER A 32 -15.45 7.09 -4.69
N ASP A 33 -15.27 7.49 -5.96
CA ASP A 33 -16.03 6.91 -7.07
C ASP A 33 -15.41 5.60 -7.55
N LYS A 34 -14.08 5.55 -7.57
CA LYS A 34 -13.34 4.36 -8.03
C LYS A 34 -11.97 4.29 -7.39
N PHE A 35 -11.66 3.17 -6.79
CA PHE A 35 -10.35 2.86 -6.22
C PHE A 35 -10.02 1.39 -6.38
N ASN A 36 -8.76 1.05 -6.20
CA ASN A 36 -8.32 -0.34 -6.14
C ASN A 36 -7.26 -0.52 -5.06
N THR A 37 -7.12 -1.74 -4.61
CA THR A 37 -6.17 -2.13 -3.56
C THR A 37 -5.43 -3.40 -3.93
N MET A 38 -4.20 -3.52 -3.44
CA MET A 38 -3.41 -4.74 -3.55
C MET A 38 -2.52 -4.91 -2.33
N THR A 39 -2.18 -6.14 -2.02
CA THR A 39 -1.24 -6.45 -0.94
C THR A 39 0.20 -6.26 -1.41
N ILE A 40 1.01 -5.64 -0.57
CA ILE A 40 2.46 -5.55 -0.74
C ILE A 40 3.17 -6.14 0.48
N SER A 41 4.36 -6.66 0.25
CA SER A 41 5.29 -7.11 1.28
C SER A 41 6.71 -6.57 1.06
N TRP A 42 6.87 -5.67 0.10
CA TRP A 42 8.13 -5.02 -0.23
C TRP A 42 7.96 -3.50 -0.15
N GLY A 43 8.91 -2.87 0.49
CA GLY A 43 8.90 -1.44 0.70
C GLY A 43 9.63 -1.05 1.96
N GLY A 44 9.39 0.15 2.42
CA GLY A 44 10.01 0.66 3.64
C GLY A 44 9.58 2.08 3.94
N ALA A 45 10.20 2.64 4.97
CA ALA A 45 10.00 4.03 5.35
C ALA A 45 11.32 4.59 5.91
N GLY A 46 11.51 5.88 5.74
CA GLY A 46 12.72 6.55 6.20
C GLY A 46 12.66 8.05 5.91
N ILE A 47 13.82 8.64 5.68
CA ILE A 47 13.96 10.07 5.41
C ILE A 47 14.53 10.28 4.01
N MET A 48 13.88 11.13 3.23
CA MET A 48 14.38 11.62 1.95
C MET A 48 13.96 13.08 1.76
N TRP A 49 14.85 13.91 1.23
CA TRP A 49 14.66 15.37 1.15
C TRP A 49 14.28 16.01 2.49
N GLY A 50 14.82 15.50 3.59
CA GLY A 50 14.51 15.99 4.94
C GLY A 50 13.08 15.73 5.40
N LYS A 51 12.36 14.82 4.74
CA LYS A 51 10.95 14.50 5.02
C LYS A 51 10.79 13.02 5.33
N PRO A 52 9.83 12.65 6.21
CA PRO A 52 9.44 11.27 6.36
C PRO A 52 8.77 10.78 5.06
N VAL A 53 9.29 9.68 4.52
CA VAL A 53 8.78 9.07 3.30
C VAL A 53 8.53 7.58 3.50
N ALA A 54 7.57 7.05 2.76
CA ALA A 54 7.41 5.62 2.55
C ALA A 54 7.64 5.30 1.08
N PHE A 55 8.11 4.11 0.78
CA PHE A 55 8.26 3.63 -0.58
C PHE A 55 7.70 2.22 -0.72
N THR A 56 7.21 1.90 -1.90
CA THR A 56 6.66 0.61 -2.23
C THR A 56 6.93 0.27 -3.69
N PHE A 57 6.81 -1.00 -4.02
CA PHE A 57 7.05 -1.53 -5.36
C PHE A 57 5.75 -2.10 -5.91
N ILE A 58 5.33 -1.61 -7.06
CA ILE A 58 4.09 -2.02 -7.72
C ILE A 58 4.42 -2.55 -9.10
N ARG A 59 4.08 -3.81 -9.37
CA ARG A 59 4.24 -4.39 -10.70
C ARG A 59 3.35 -3.68 -11.71
N PRO A 60 3.85 -3.33 -12.90
CA PRO A 60 3.05 -2.65 -13.93
C PRO A 60 1.80 -3.44 -14.37
N GLN A 61 1.81 -4.76 -14.28
CA GLN A 61 0.66 -5.61 -14.63
C GLN A 61 -0.45 -5.64 -13.58
N ARG A 62 -0.19 -5.16 -12.35
CA ARG A 62 -1.21 -5.07 -11.31
C ARG A 62 -2.19 -3.95 -11.61
N TYR A 63 -3.49 -4.22 -11.39
CA TYR A 63 -4.53 -3.22 -11.63
C TYR A 63 -4.34 -1.94 -10.81
N THR A 64 -3.87 -2.05 -9.58
CA THR A 64 -3.58 -0.89 -8.71
C THR A 64 -2.53 0.05 -9.31
N PHE A 65 -1.64 -0.44 -10.17
CA PHE A 65 -0.65 0.38 -10.87
C PHE A 65 -1.29 1.52 -11.66
N GLU A 66 -2.37 1.23 -12.39
CA GLU A 66 -3.11 2.24 -13.15
C GLU A 66 -3.67 3.34 -12.24
N PHE A 67 -4.16 2.97 -11.06
CA PHE A 67 -4.69 3.93 -10.08
C PHE A 67 -3.59 4.81 -9.51
N ILE A 68 -2.43 4.26 -9.20
CA ILE A 68 -1.30 5.02 -8.67
C ILE A 68 -0.73 5.97 -9.73
N GLU A 69 -0.69 5.57 -11.00
CA GLU A 69 -0.26 6.46 -12.08
C GLU A 69 -1.18 7.66 -12.23
N ASN A 70 -2.49 7.47 -12.10
CA ASN A 70 -3.51 8.48 -12.37
C ASN A 70 -3.92 9.30 -11.13
N ASN A 71 -3.34 9.05 -9.96
CA ASN A 71 -3.64 9.75 -8.72
C ASN A 71 -2.37 10.23 -8.04
N ASP A 72 -2.46 11.37 -7.35
CA ASP A 72 -1.33 11.96 -6.64
C ASP A 72 -1.08 11.31 -5.28
N TYR A 73 -2.05 10.56 -4.77
CA TYR A 73 -2.01 9.97 -3.44
C TYR A 73 -2.28 8.47 -3.46
N TYR A 74 -1.72 7.80 -2.49
CA TYR A 74 -2.05 6.43 -2.16
C TYR A 74 -1.95 6.23 -0.64
N THR A 75 -2.53 5.16 -0.14
CA THR A 75 -2.40 4.77 1.26
C THR A 75 -1.73 3.41 1.39
N MET A 76 -1.07 3.21 2.53
CA MET A 76 -0.61 1.91 2.98
C MET A 76 -1.33 1.60 4.29
N SER A 77 -2.23 0.63 4.26
CA SER A 77 -3.02 0.21 5.43
C SER A 77 -2.46 -1.08 6.00
N PHE A 78 -2.10 -1.07 7.29
CA PHE A 78 -1.58 -2.22 8.03
C PHE A 78 -2.66 -2.75 8.97
N PHE A 79 -2.71 -4.06 9.14
CA PHE A 79 -3.79 -4.76 9.85
C PHE A 79 -3.25 -5.71 10.92
N ASP A 80 -4.12 -6.07 11.86
CA ASP A 80 -3.86 -7.17 12.78
C ASP A 80 -3.96 -8.53 12.07
N GLU A 81 -3.40 -9.57 12.67
CA GLU A 81 -3.31 -10.94 12.12
C GLU A 81 -4.66 -11.52 11.69
N LYS A 82 -5.75 -11.16 12.36
CA LYS A 82 -7.10 -11.64 12.01
C LYS A 82 -7.56 -11.27 10.59
N TYR A 83 -6.91 -10.31 9.96
CA TYR A 83 -7.21 -9.89 8.58
C TYR A 83 -6.27 -10.52 7.54
N ARG A 84 -5.44 -11.47 7.94
CA ARG A 84 -4.45 -12.10 7.04
C ARG A 84 -5.08 -12.69 5.78
N ASP A 85 -6.23 -13.33 5.89
CA ASP A 85 -6.92 -13.93 4.74
C ASP A 85 -7.39 -12.87 3.74
N ALA A 86 -7.83 -11.71 4.22
CA ALA A 86 -8.17 -10.58 3.37
C ALA A 86 -6.96 -10.08 2.60
N LEU A 87 -5.79 -9.97 3.25
CA LEU A 87 -4.55 -9.56 2.58
C LEU A 87 -4.10 -10.60 1.55
N LYS A 88 -4.21 -11.89 1.85
CA LYS A 88 -3.90 -12.96 0.90
C LYS A 88 -4.77 -12.88 -0.35
N LEU A 89 -6.07 -12.65 -0.18
CA LEU A 89 -7.00 -12.48 -1.29
C LEU A 89 -6.62 -11.27 -2.15
N CYS A 90 -6.41 -10.11 -1.53
CA CYS A 90 -6.06 -8.88 -2.23
C CYS A 90 -4.71 -8.95 -2.96
N GLY A 91 -3.81 -9.83 -2.50
CA GLY A 91 -2.52 -10.08 -3.13
C GLY A 91 -2.57 -11.08 -4.29
N SER A 92 -3.51 -12.02 -4.27
CA SER A 92 -3.60 -13.13 -5.24
C SER A 92 -4.60 -12.91 -6.36
N LYS A 93 -5.60 -12.05 -6.17
CA LYS A 93 -6.66 -11.75 -7.14
C LYS A 93 -6.54 -10.34 -7.69
N SER A 94 -7.03 -10.14 -8.92
CA SER A 94 -7.10 -8.81 -9.53
C SER A 94 -8.45 -8.15 -9.28
N GLY A 95 -8.45 -6.85 -9.01
CA GLY A 95 -9.67 -6.05 -8.95
C GLY A 95 -10.39 -5.91 -10.31
N ARG A 96 -9.74 -6.37 -11.41
CA ARG A 96 -10.43 -6.51 -12.70
C ARG A 96 -11.41 -7.67 -12.71
N ASP A 97 -11.15 -8.69 -11.91
CA ASP A 97 -11.89 -9.96 -11.92
C ASP A 97 -12.88 -10.08 -10.76
N ILE A 98 -12.59 -9.45 -9.63
CA ILE A 98 -13.40 -9.52 -8.41
C ILE A 98 -13.57 -8.14 -7.76
N ASP A 99 -14.62 -8.01 -6.96
CA ASP A 99 -14.78 -6.90 -6.02
C ASP A 99 -14.12 -7.28 -4.69
N LYS A 100 -12.92 -6.75 -4.47
CA LYS A 100 -12.14 -7.06 -3.26
C LYS A 100 -12.81 -6.60 -1.97
N VAL A 101 -13.57 -5.52 -2.00
CA VAL A 101 -14.33 -5.04 -0.85
C VAL A 101 -15.42 -6.03 -0.48
N ALA A 102 -16.22 -6.45 -1.45
CA ALA A 102 -17.29 -7.43 -1.25
C ALA A 102 -16.73 -8.78 -0.76
N GLU A 103 -15.63 -9.24 -1.37
CA GLU A 103 -15.05 -10.55 -1.04
C GLU A 103 -14.35 -10.58 0.33
N THR A 104 -13.75 -9.48 0.77
CA THR A 104 -13.04 -9.43 2.04
C THR A 104 -13.90 -8.96 3.21
N GLY A 105 -14.97 -8.24 2.94
CA GLY A 105 -15.78 -7.58 3.96
C GLY A 105 -15.10 -6.37 4.62
N LEU A 106 -13.95 -5.93 4.11
CA LEU A 106 -13.29 -4.73 4.60
C LEU A 106 -14.10 -3.48 4.26
N THR A 107 -14.06 -2.50 5.14
CA THR A 107 -14.83 -1.25 5.02
C THR A 107 -13.96 -0.14 4.44
N PRO A 108 -14.17 0.29 3.20
CA PRO A 108 -13.47 1.44 2.67
C PRO A 108 -13.90 2.71 3.42
N ALA A 109 -12.93 3.55 3.70
CA ALA A 109 -13.10 4.87 4.27
C ALA A 109 -12.26 5.87 3.49
N PHE A 110 -12.53 7.16 3.65
CA PHE A 110 -11.89 8.20 2.87
C PHE A 110 -11.45 9.33 3.79
N THR A 111 -10.28 9.90 3.52
CA THR A 111 -9.85 11.14 4.19
C THR A 111 -10.74 12.31 3.76
N GLU A 112 -10.57 13.47 4.40
CA GLU A 112 -11.27 14.69 4.00
C GLU A 112 -11.03 15.05 2.53
N ASP A 113 -9.84 14.72 2.00
CA ASP A 113 -9.47 14.93 0.61
C ASP A 113 -9.91 13.78 -0.32
N GLY A 114 -10.68 12.81 0.18
CA GLY A 114 -11.20 11.71 -0.61
C GLY A 114 -10.21 10.58 -0.90
N ILE A 115 -9.11 10.48 -0.15
CA ILE A 115 -8.10 9.45 -0.34
C ILE A 115 -8.57 8.16 0.34
N PRO A 116 -8.65 7.03 -0.39
CA PRO A 116 -9.21 5.78 0.14
C PRO A 116 -8.24 5.05 1.09
N TYR A 117 -8.79 4.50 2.16
CA TYR A 117 -8.12 3.59 3.10
C TYR A 117 -9.13 2.61 3.67
N PHE A 118 -8.76 1.75 4.62
CA PHE A 118 -9.66 0.79 5.25
C PHE A 118 -9.81 1.05 6.74
N ALA A 119 -11.06 1.04 7.20
CA ALA A 119 -11.43 1.37 8.58
C ALA A 119 -10.87 0.37 9.61
N GLU A 120 -10.65 -0.89 9.22
CA GLU A 120 -10.13 -1.95 10.10
C GLU A 120 -8.61 -1.89 10.29
N ALA A 121 -7.91 -1.02 9.58
CA ALA A 121 -6.47 -0.90 9.71
C ALA A 121 -6.06 -0.39 11.10
N LYS A 122 -4.97 -0.95 11.65
CA LYS A 122 -4.36 -0.47 12.89
C LYS A 122 -3.46 0.77 12.66
N LEU A 123 -2.94 0.92 11.47
CA LEU A 123 -2.10 2.04 11.04
C LEU A 123 -2.34 2.31 9.56
N VAL A 124 -2.47 3.58 9.19
CA VAL A 124 -2.58 4.02 7.80
C VAL A 124 -1.53 5.09 7.52
N LEU A 125 -0.70 4.86 6.52
CA LEU A 125 0.17 5.88 5.96
C LEU A 125 -0.54 6.52 4.76
N VAL A 126 -0.82 7.81 4.84
CA VAL A 126 -1.36 8.59 3.72
C VAL A 126 -0.19 9.23 3.01
N CYS A 127 0.07 8.80 1.79
CA CYS A 127 1.26 9.16 1.04
C CYS A 127 0.92 10.02 -0.18
N LYS A 128 1.59 11.17 -0.30
CA LYS A 128 1.62 11.94 -1.55
C LYS A 128 2.75 11.40 -2.41
N LYS A 129 2.46 11.08 -3.66
CA LYS A 129 3.46 10.59 -4.61
C LYS A 129 4.46 11.71 -4.89
N MET A 130 5.73 11.48 -4.58
CA MET A 130 6.81 12.46 -4.75
C MET A 130 7.81 12.05 -5.82
N TYR A 131 7.97 10.76 -6.03
CA TYR A 131 8.91 10.18 -6.97
C TYR A 131 8.41 8.82 -7.44
N ALA A 132 8.54 8.56 -8.71
CA ALA A 132 8.22 7.25 -9.29
C ALA A 132 9.24 6.93 -10.40
N GLN A 133 9.73 5.69 -10.38
CA GLN A 133 10.70 5.21 -11.36
C GLN A 133 10.53 3.71 -11.55
N PHE A 134 10.70 3.24 -12.78
CA PHE A 134 10.80 1.81 -13.03
C PHE A 134 12.14 1.28 -12.57
N LEU A 135 12.12 0.11 -11.93
CA LEU A 135 13.33 -0.64 -11.68
C LEU A 135 13.92 -1.14 -12.99
N ASN A 136 15.23 -0.99 -13.14
CA ASN A 136 15.94 -1.40 -14.34
C ASN A 136 16.72 -2.69 -14.04
N SER A 137 16.53 -3.73 -14.87
CA SER A 137 17.26 -5.00 -14.74
C SER A 137 18.79 -4.84 -14.82
N GLU A 138 19.26 -3.87 -15.60
CA GLU A 138 20.71 -3.58 -15.72
C GLU A 138 21.30 -3.00 -14.43
N SER A 139 20.48 -2.47 -13.55
CA SER A 139 20.89 -1.92 -12.25
C SER A 139 20.93 -2.97 -11.13
N ILE A 140 20.52 -4.19 -11.40
CA ILE A 140 20.60 -5.30 -10.44
C ILE A 140 22.03 -5.84 -10.46
N VAL A 141 22.73 -5.69 -9.34
CA VAL A 141 24.15 -6.11 -9.21
C VAL A 141 24.31 -7.46 -8.56
N ASP A 142 23.29 -7.97 -7.87
CA ASP A 142 23.26 -9.32 -7.31
C ASP A 142 22.66 -10.28 -8.33
N ASN A 143 23.47 -11.26 -8.77
CA ASN A 143 23.08 -12.21 -9.83
C ASN A 143 21.97 -13.18 -9.42
N ASP A 144 21.72 -13.34 -8.11
CA ASP A 144 20.63 -14.17 -7.59
C ASP A 144 19.27 -13.47 -7.61
N LEU A 145 19.23 -12.17 -7.93
CA LEU A 145 18.02 -11.36 -7.98
C LEU A 145 17.53 -11.18 -9.41
N SER A 146 16.24 -10.95 -9.55
CA SER A 146 15.64 -10.57 -10.83
C SER A 146 14.36 -9.75 -10.62
N LEU A 147 13.93 -9.04 -11.67
CA LEU A 147 12.66 -8.29 -11.65
C LEU A 147 11.42 -9.20 -11.69
N ILE A 148 11.58 -10.48 -12.00
CA ILE A 148 10.47 -11.45 -12.02
C ILE A 148 9.83 -11.60 -10.63
N HIS A 149 10.62 -11.39 -9.57
CA HIS A 149 10.18 -11.57 -8.20
C HIS A 149 9.53 -10.31 -7.58
N ILE A 150 9.39 -9.24 -8.34
CA ILE A 150 8.76 -7.99 -7.88
C ILE A 150 7.26 -8.00 -8.09
#